data_6dcc64bc84da59606862c892b5269046
#
_entry.id   6dcc64bc84da59606862c892b5269046
#
_cell.length_a   1.000
_cell.length_b   1.000
_cell.length_c   1.000
_cell.angle_alpha   90.00
_cell.angle_beta   90.00
_cell.angle_gamma   90.00
#
_symmetry.space_group_name_H-M   'P 1'
#
loop_
_entity.id
_entity.type
_entity.pdbx_description
1 polymer ?
#
loop_
_entity_poly.entity_id
_entity_poly.type
_entity_poly.pdbx_seq_one_letter_code
_entity_poly.pdbx_strand_id
1 'polypeptide(L)'
;VQVDEHSIQGINSMGQLNEVEDTLQKKIIQSFMEDGVYFQDPTSTYIDETVNIASGAKIFANSHIKGSTVIEENCEIGPNAQINNSHIGQGSKVINSVIDESKIESNGLIGPFAHIRPGSELADNVKVGAFAETKKSKIGKGSKIPHLAYVGDAELGTEVNFSAGAI
;
A
#
# COMPACT_ATOMS: atom_id res chain seq x y z
N VAL A 1 -24.71 -12.44 -25.45
CA VAL A 1 -23.49 -12.03 -24.72
C VAL A 1 -22.45 -11.74 -25.80
N GLN A 2 -22.14 -10.47 -26.07
CA GLN A 2 -21.01 -10.11 -26.90
C GLN A 2 -19.75 -10.30 -26.06
N VAL A 3 -18.95 -11.31 -26.39
CA VAL A 3 -17.64 -11.52 -25.80
C VAL A 3 -16.67 -10.69 -26.63
N ASP A 4 -15.91 -9.80 -25.98
CA ASP A 4 -14.88 -8.99 -26.62
C ASP A 4 -13.82 -9.92 -27.25
N GLU A 5 -13.47 -9.71 -28.53
CA GLU A 5 -12.52 -10.56 -29.27
C GLU A 5 -11.16 -10.68 -28.57
N HIS A 6 -10.76 -9.70 -27.75
CA HIS A 6 -9.53 -9.74 -26.96
C HIS A 6 -9.59 -10.69 -25.76
N SER A 7 -10.79 -11.10 -25.31
CA SER A 7 -10.93 -12.02 -24.17
C SER A 7 -10.77 -13.51 -24.54
N ILE A 8 -10.55 -13.83 -25.81
CA ILE A 8 -10.44 -15.23 -26.32
C ILE A 8 -9.05 -15.50 -26.94
N GLN A 9 -8.10 -14.59 -26.81
CA GLN A 9 -6.76 -14.80 -27.35
C GLN A 9 -6.01 -15.88 -26.57
N GLY A 10 -5.68 -16.99 -27.25
CA GLY A 10 -4.77 -18.00 -26.68
C GLY A 10 -3.38 -17.40 -26.48
N ILE A 11 -2.84 -17.51 -25.27
CA ILE A 11 -1.49 -17.02 -24.93
C ILE A 11 -0.48 -18.10 -25.29
N ASN A 12 0.36 -17.86 -26.29
CA ASN A 12 1.37 -18.80 -26.78
C ASN A 12 2.82 -18.28 -26.61
N SER A 13 3.01 -17.04 -26.13
CA SER A 13 4.33 -16.46 -25.91
C SER A 13 4.31 -15.48 -24.74
N MET A 14 5.47 -15.22 -24.15
CA MET A 14 5.63 -14.21 -23.08
C MET A 14 5.26 -12.81 -23.58
N GLY A 15 5.48 -12.48 -24.84
CA GLY A 15 5.05 -11.22 -25.43
C GLY A 15 3.54 -11.06 -25.41
N GLN A 16 2.81 -12.11 -25.83
CA GLN A 16 1.34 -12.11 -25.76
C GLN A 16 0.82 -12.04 -24.31
N LEU A 17 1.48 -12.69 -23.37
CA LEU A 17 1.15 -12.57 -21.94
C LEU A 17 1.27 -11.12 -21.48
N ASN A 18 2.40 -10.45 -21.76
CA ASN A 18 2.60 -9.03 -21.41
C ASN A 18 1.53 -8.13 -22.02
N GLU A 19 1.14 -8.33 -23.28
CA GLU A 19 0.09 -7.53 -23.92
C GLU A 19 -1.27 -7.69 -23.21
N VAL A 20 -1.59 -8.91 -22.77
CA VAL A 20 -2.82 -9.18 -22.01
C VAL A 20 -2.75 -8.54 -20.61
N GLU A 21 -1.61 -8.67 -19.91
CA GLU A 21 -1.38 -8.04 -18.61
C GLU A 21 -1.49 -6.52 -18.69
N ASP A 22 -0.86 -5.89 -19.67
CA ASP A 22 -0.95 -4.44 -19.91
C ASP A 22 -2.39 -3.99 -20.17
N THR A 23 -3.13 -4.78 -20.95
CA THR A 23 -4.54 -4.48 -21.25
C THR A 23 -5.40 -4.59 -19.99
N LEU A 24 -5.16 -5.60 -19.16
CA LEU A 24 -5.88 -5.79 -17.90
C LEU A 24 -5.55 -4.67 -16.91
N GLN A 25 -4.27 -4.33 -16.74
CA GLN A 25 -3.85 -3.22 -15.86
C GLN A 25 -4.48 -1.90 -16.27
N LYS A 26 -4.53 -1.59 -17.55
CA LYS A 26 -5.19 -0.38 -18.06
C LYS A 26 -6.69 -0.36 -17.69
N LYS A 27 -7.39 -1.48 -17.82
CA LYS A 27 -8.81 -1.58 -17.46
C LYS A 27 -9.03 -1.39 -15.95
N ILE A 28 -8.20 -2.01 -15.10
CA ILE A 28 -8.27 -1.89 -13.64
C ILE A 28 -8.04 -0.42 -13.23
N ILE A 29 -6.98 0.21 -13.71
CA ILE A 29 -6.65 1.59 -13.38
C ILE A 29 -7.73 2.55 -13.88
N GLN A 30 -8.25 2.35 -15.10
CA GLN A 30 -9.32 3.15 -15.66
C GLN A 30 -10.58 3.10 -14.78
N SER A 31 -10.97 1.93 -14.30
CA SER A 31 -12.11 1.78 -13.40
C SER A 31 -11.93 2.59 -12.11
N PHE A 32 -10.77 2.53 -11.47
CA PHE A 32 -10.49 3.33 -10.29
C PHE A 32 -10.48 4.84 -10.58
N MET A 33 -9.99 5.26 -11.74
CA MET A 33 -10.04 6.68 -12.15
C MET A 33 -11.48 7.17 -12.31
N GLU A 34 -12.37 6.35 -12.88
CA GLU A 34 -13.80 6.63 -13.02
C GLU A 34 -14.49 6.71 -11.64
N ASP A 35 -14.02 5.93 -10.67
CA ASP A 35 -14.48 5.95 -9.28
C ASP A 35 -13.84 7.05 -8.42
N GLY A 36 -13.05 7.96 -9.02
CA GLY A 36 -12.50 9.15 -8.36
C GLY A 36 -11.17 8.96 -7.66
N VAL A 37 -10.38 7.95 -8.05
CA VAL A 37 -8.99 7.78 -7.60
C VAL A 37 -8.04 8.53 -8.53
N TYR A 38 -7.11 9.29 -7.99
CA TYR A 38 -6.08 9.98 -8.76
C TYR A 38 -4.85 9.10 -8.96
N PHE A 39 -4.36 9.02 -10.19
CA PHE A 39 -3.08 8.39 -10.54
C PHE A 39 -2.13 9.41 -11.15
N GLN A 40 -0.95 9.58 -10.56
CA GLN A 40 0.10 10.45 -11.10
C GLN A 40 0.70 9.89 -12.38
N ASP A 41 0.96 8.59 -12.39
CA ASP A 41 1.48 7.85 -13.54
C ASP A 41 0.82 6.46 -13.63
N PRO A 42 -0.26 6.35 -14.40
CA PRO A 42 -0.96 5.08 -14.61
C PRO A 42 -0.07 3.99 -15.22
N THR A 43 0.97 4.35 -15.96
CA THR A 43 1.80 3.41 -16.71
C THR A 43 2.86 2.71 -15.86
N SER A 44 3.24 3.30 -14.73
CA SER A 44 4.20 2.74 -13.77
C SER A 44 3.55 2.16 -12.52
N THR A 45 2.22 2.11 -12.47
CA THR A 45 1.47 1.63 -11.31
C THR A 45 0.87 0.26 -11.62
N TYR A 46 0.99 -0.69 -10.68
CA TYR A 46 0.48 -2.04 -10.82
C TYR A 46 -0.48 -2.38 -9.69
N ILE A 47 -1.71 -2.78 -10.04
CA ILE A 47 -2.79 -3.06 -9.08
C ILE A 47 -3.43 -4.40 -9.40
N ASP A 48 -3.52 -5.27 -8.41
CA ASP A 48 -4.24 -6.54 -8.55
C ASP A 48 -5.76 -6.29 -8.60
N GLU A 49 -6.49 -7.14 -9.33
CA GLU A 49 -7.94 -7.05 -9.49
C GLU A 49 -8.71 -7.15 -8.15
N THR A 50 -8.10 -7.78 -7.15
CA THR A 50 -8.69 -7.98 -5.81
C THR A 50 -8.54 -6.80 -4.87
N VAL A 51 -7.79 -5.78 -5.27
CA VAL A 51 -7.55 -4.54 -4.49
C VAL A 51 -8.80 -3.67 -4.47
N ASN A 52 -9.01 -2.98 -3.37
CA ASN A 52 -10.07 -1.97 -3.22
C ASN A 52 -9.45 -0.61 -2.86
N ILE A 53 -9.76 0.43 -3.62
CA ILE A 53 -9.27 1.80 -3.38
C ILE A 53 -10.47 2.74 -3.36
N ALA A 54 -10.65 3.44 -2.25
CA ALA A 54 -11.73 4.39 -2.10
C ALA A 54 -11.49 5.69 -2.87
N SER A 55 -12.57 6.37 -3.23
CA SER A 55 -12.55 7.68 -3.87
C SER A 55 -11.75 8.71 -3.08
N GLY A 56 -11.11 9.64 -3.78
CA GLY A 56 -10.24 10.67 -3.18
C GLY A 56 -8.83 10.20 -2.82
N ALA A 57 -8.52 8.91 -2.93
CA ALA A 57 -7.15 8.42 -2.79
C ALA A 57 -6.27 8.88 -3.95
N LYS A 58 -4.97 9.07 -3.68
CA LYS A 58 -3.95 9.47 -4.66
C LYS A 58 -2.86 8.43 -4.72
N ILE A 59 -2.64 7.88 -5.89
CA ILE A 59 -1.60 6.89 -6.15
C ILE A 59 -0.50 7.54 -6.99
N PHE A 60 0.71 7.54 -6.44
CA PHE A 60 1.89 8.11 -7.10
C PHE A 60 2.70 7.03 -7.85
N ALA A 61 3.59 7.49 -8.71
CA ALA A 61 4.37 6.64 -9.61
C ALA A 61 5.08 5.46 -8.94
N ASN A 62 5.26 4.38 -9.69
CA ASN A 62 5.97 3.16 -9.29
C ASN A 62 5.38 2.48 -8.04
N SER A 63 4.09 2.57 -7.84
CA SER A 63 3.42 1.90 -6.72
C SER A 63 2.88 0.53 -7.15
N HIS A 64 3.08 -0.48 -6.30
CA HIS A 64 2.58 -1.84 -6.48
C HIS A 64 1.63 -2.18 -5.35
N ILE A 65 0.36 -2.41 -5.67
CA ILE A 65 -0.71 -2.67 -4.69
C ILE A 65 -1.33 -4.02 -5.01
N LYS A 66 -1.20 -4.98 -4.11
CA LYS A 66 -1.47 -6.38 -4.40
C LYS A 66 -2.39 -7.07 -3.40
N GLY A 67 -2.90 -8.21 -3.84
CA GLY A 67 -3.70 -9.11 -3.02
C GLY A 67 -5.02 -8.51 -2.57
N SER A 68 -5.43 -8.79 -1.34
CA SER A 68 -6.67 -8.28 -0.74
C SER A 68 -6.49 -6.91 -0.06
N THR A 69 -5.61 -6.05 -0.60
CA THR A 69 -5.34 -4.73 -0.04
C THR A 69 -6.54 -3.80 -0.14
N VAL A 70 -6.82 -3.08 0.95
CA VAL A 70 -7.83 -2.03 1.03
C VAL A 70 -7.18 -0.71 1.34
N ILE A 71 -7.46 0.32 0.54
CA ILE A 71 -7.01 1.71 0.74
C ILE A 71 -8.24 2.58 0.90
N GLU A 72 -8.36 3.21 2.06
CA GLU A 72 -9.48 4.08 2.38
C GLU A 72 -9.34 5.48 1.77
N GLU A 73 -10.34 6.31 1.99
CA GLU A 73 -10.46 7.66 1.42
C GLU A 73 -9.28 8.57 1.78
N ASN A 74 -8.93 9.45 0.86
CA ASN A 74 -7.91 10.50 1.03
C ASN A 74 -6.51 10.00 1.41
N CYS A 75 -6.21 8.72 1.18
CA CYS A 75 -4.86 8.19 1.31
C CYS A 75 -3.93 8.72 0.20
N GLU A 76 -2.65 8.88 0.53
CA GLU A 76 -1.59 9.22 -0.41
C GLU A 76 -0.58 8.06 -0.45
N ILE A 77 -0.53 7.31 -1.55
CA ILE A 77 0.27 6.09 -1.71
C ILE A 77 1.35 6.28 -2.75
N GLY A 78 2.60 6.10 -2.36
CA GLY A 78 3.75 6.27 -3.23
C GLY A 78 4.45 7.63 -3.02
N PRO A 79 5.44 7.94 -3.90
CA PRO A 79 5.95 7.05 -4.93
C PRO A 79 6.68 5.81 -4.37
N ASN A 80 6.91 4.81 -5.22
CA ASN A 80 7.65 3.59 -4.90
C ASN A 80 7.13 2.84 -3.65
N ALA A 81 5.82 2.79 -3.46
CA ALA A 81 5.20 2.02 -2.39
C ALA A 81 4.91 0.59 -2.86
N GLN A 82 5.15 -0.40 -2.00
CA GLN A 82 4.74 -1.77 -2.19
C GLN A 82 3.80 -2.17 -1.06
N ILE A 83 2.57 -2.50 -1.37
CA ILE A 83 1.55 -2.84 -0.37
C ILE A 83 0.88 -4.16 -0.76
N ASN A 84 0.90 -5.12 0.14
CA ASN A 84 0.38 -6.44 -0.11
C ASN A 84 -0.51 -6.92 1.05
N ASN A 85 -1.72 -7.40 0.74
CA ASN A 85 -2.68 -7.97 1.70
C ASN A 85 -2.87 -7.11 2.97
N SER A 86 -2.95 -5.79 2.81
CA SER A 86 -2.91 -4.85 3.93
C SER A 86 -4.10 -3.89 3.91
N HIS A 87 -4.40 -3.30 5.06
CA HIS A 87 -5.43 -2.28 5.21
C HIS A 87 -4.77 -0.94 5.52
N ILE A 88 -5.08 0.08 4.74
CA ILE A 88 -4.58 1.45 4.90
C ILE A 88 -5.75 2.37 5.19
N GLY A 89 -5.86 2.79 6.43
CA GLY A 89 -6.93 3.63 6.94
C GLY A 89 -6.89 5.06 6.43
N GLN A 90 -8.03 5.71 6.46
CA GLN A 90 -8.31 7.02 5.90
C GLN A 90 -7.24 8.08 6.21
N GLY A 91 -6.86 8.85 5.20
CA GLY A 91 -5.93 9.97 5.33
C GLY A 91 -4.47 9.57 5.55
N SER A 92 -4.15 8.28 5.51
CA SER A 92 -2.79 7.80 5.71
C SER A 92 -1.89 8.10 4.51
N LYS A 93 -0.59 8.24 4.78
CA LYS A 93 0.45 8.46 3.77
C LYS A 93 1.51 7.38 3.83
N VAL A 94 1.79 6.77 2.68
CA VAL A 94 2.81 5.74 2.53
C VAL A 94 3.78 6.17 1.44
N ILE A 95 5.04 6.39 1.77
CA ILE A 95 6.06 6.90 0.86
C ILE A 95 7.26 5.95 0.83
N ASN A 96 7.71 5.51 -0.36
CA ASN A 96 8.92 4.69 -0.53
C ASN A 96 9.04 3.57 0.52
N SER A 97 7.99 2.80 0.74
CA SER A 97 7.93 1.84 1.86
C SER A 97 7.27 0.54 1.44
N VAL A 98 7.53 -0.50 2.21
CA VAL A 98 6.94 -1.83 2.04
C VAL A 98 5.99 -2.13 3.19
N ILE A 99 4.79 -2.60 2.87
CA ILE A 99 3.75 -2.97 3.84
C ILE A 99 3.19 -4.33 3.44
N ASP A 100 3.34 -5.31 4.32
CA ASP A 100 2.89 -6.67 4.10
C ASP A 100 1.96 -7.13 5.23
N GLU A 101 0.80 -7.70 4.88
CA GLU A 101 -0.14 -8.39 5.78
C GLU A 101 -0.34 -7.64 7.11
N SER A 102 -0.60 -6.34 7.02
CA SER A 102 -0.63 -5.43 8.17
C SER A 102 -1.80 -4.47 8.11
N LYS A 103 -2.14 -3.89 9.26
CA LYS A 103 -3.20 -2.91 9.38
C LYS A 103 -2.65 -1.58 9.87
N ILE A 104 -2.99 -0.52 9.15
CA ILE A 104 -2.70 0.87 9.51
C ILE A 104 -4.04 1.58 9.63
N GLU A 105 -4.35 2.09 10.81
CA GLU A 105 -5.54 2.90 11.06
C GLU A 105 -5.37 4.32 10.50
N SER A 106 -6.32 5.20 10.78
CA SER A 106 -6.41 6.53 10.16
C SER A 106 -5.18 7.42 10.43
N ASN A 107 -4.83 8.23 9.42
CA ASN A 107 -3.77 9.23 9.47
C ASN A 107 -2.37 8.67 9.81
N GLY A 108 -2.10 7.42 9.46
CA GLY A 108 -0.77 6.84 9.57
C GLY A 108 0.23 7.53 8.64
N LEU A 109 1.45 7.79 9.12
CA LEU A 109 2.54 8.37 8.32
C LEU A 109 3.67 7.36 8.21
N ILE A 110 3.78 6.69 7.07
CA ILE A 110 4.71 5.59 6.85
C ILE A 110 5.77 5.97 5.83
N GLY A 111 7.02 5.85 6.23
CA GLY A 111 8.17 6.12 5.37
C GLY A 111 8.83 7.49 5.59
N PRO A 112 9.80 7.80 4.69
CA PRO A 112 10.27 6.91 3.64
C PRO A 112 11.10 5.73 4.17
N PHE A 113 11.24 4.66 3.35
CA PHE A 113 12.09 3.50 3.65
C PHE A 113 11.72 2.75 4.93
N ALA A 114 10.44 2.68 5.25
CA ALA A 114 9.92 1.86 6.35
C ALA A 114 9.51 0.47 5.82
N HIS A 115 9.58 -0.54 6.70
CA HIS A 115 9.07 -1.87 6.40
C HIS A 115 8.08 -2.30 7.49
N ILE A 116 6.81 -2.34 7.15
CA ILE A 116 5.75 -2.83 8.02
C ILE A 116 5.50 -4.29 7.65
N ARG A 117 6.00 -5.19 8.49
CA ARG A 117 5.97 -6.64 8.25
C ARG A 117 4.71 -7.30 8.81
N PRO A 118 4.40 -8.53 8.36
CA PRO A 118 3.20 -9.26 8.71
C PRO A 118 2.83 -9.24 10.19
N GLY A 119 1.54 -9.04 10.44
CA GLY A 119 0.97 -9.03 11.80
C GLY A 119 1.19 -7.74 12.58
N SER A 120 1.61 -6.65 11.91
CA SER A 120 1.68 -5.33 12.54
C SER A 120 0.33 -4.62 12.49
N GLU A 121 -0.08 -4.06 13.61
CA GLU A 121 -1.29 -3.25 13.77
C GLU A 121 -0.88 -1.86 14.29
N LEU A 122 -1.05 -0.84 13.45
CA LEU A 122 -0.73 0.54 13.77
C LEU A 122 -2.02 1.33 13.99
N ALA A 123 -2.22 1.85 15.19
CA ALA A 123 -3.39 2.65 15.53
C ALA A 123 -3.36 4.05 14.86
N ASP A 124 -4.39 4.86 15.10
CA ASP A 124 -4.49 6.21 14.51
C ASP A 124 -3.28 7.09 14.79
N ASN A 125 -2.91 7.91 13.81
CA ASN A 125 -1.86 8.93 13.91
C ASN A 125 -0.46 8.38 14.25
N VAL A 126 -0.22 7.09 14.01
CA VAL A 126 1.11 6.49 14.19
C VAL A 126 2.05 6.96 13.09
N LYS A 127 3.30 7.20 13.47
CA LYS A 127 4.38 7.52 12.53
C LYS A 127 5.47 6.45 12.57
N VAL A 128 5.77 5.86 11.42
CA VAL A 128 6.94 4.99 11.22
C VAL A 128 7.80 5.61 10.13
N GLY A 129 9.00 6.07 10.51
CA GLY A 129 9.88 6.83 9.62
C GLY A 129 11.01 5.99 9.00
N ALA A 130 12.07 6.68 8.61
CA ALA A 130 13.11 6.11 7.76
C ALA A 130 13.89 4.97 8.42
N PHE A 131 14.01 3.85 7.68
CA PHE A 131 14.75 2.66 8.13
C PHE A 131 14.23 2.10 9.46
N ALA A 132 12.94 2.27 9.71
CA ALA A 132 12.25 1.63 10.82
C ALA A 132 11.44 0.43 10.33
N GLU A 133 11.41 -0.61 11.13
CA GLU A 133 10.77 -1.87 10.82
C GLU A 133 9.87 -2.32 11.97
N THR A 134 8.67 -2.84 11.67
CA THR A 134 7.77 -3.44 12.64
C THR A 134 7.39 -4.86 12.20
N LYS A 135 7.18 -5.76 13.15
CA LYS A 135 6.75 -7.14 12.89
C LYS A 135 5.91 -7.66 14.04
N LYS A 136 4.73 -8.22 13.77
CA LYS A 136 3.83 -8.81 14.79
C LYS A 136 3.71 -7.92 16.02
N SER A 137 3.50 -6.61 15.80
CA SER A 137 3.52 -5.63 16.88
C SER A 137 2.27 -4.75 16.85
N LYS A 138 1.82 -4.35 18.03
CA LYS A 138 0.73 -3.38 18.18
C LYS A 138 1.31 -2.04 18.58
N ILE A 139 1.08 -1.02 17.76
CA ILE A 139 1.59 0.32 17.97
C ILE A 139 0.42 1.23 18.32
N GLY A 140 0.38 1.68 19.57
CA GLY A 140 -0.70 2.50 20.09
C GLY A 140 -0.78 3.89 19.46
N LYS A 141 -1.96 4.48 19.56
CA LYS A 141 -2.32 5.78 18.96
C LYS A 141 -1.29 6.87 19.22
N GLY A 142 -0.95 7.62 18.17
CA GLY A 142 -0.04 8.78 18.24
C GLY A 142 1.42 8.43 18.47
N SER A 143 1.76 7.14 18.55
CA SER A 143 3.14 6.70 18.78
C SER A 143 4.01 6.90 17.56
N LYS A 144 5.32 7.08 17.80
CA LYS A 144 6.31 7.40 16.77
C LYS A 144 7.50 6.46 16.87
N ILE A 145 7.86 5.88 15.72
CA ILE A 145 9.10 5.11 15.49
C ILE A 145 9.86 5.87 14.40
N PRO A 146 10.55 6.97 14.72
CA PRO A 146 10.94 7.96 13.72
C PRO A 146 12.02 7.50 12.75
N HIS A 147 12.97 6.68 13.19
CA HIS A 147 14.07 6.21 12.33
C HIS A 147 14.92 5.13 13.00
N LEU A 148 15.61 4.31 12.18
CA LEU A 148 16.67 3.37 12.57
C LEU A 148 16.31 2.52 13.80
N ALA A 149 15.15 1.85 13.75
CA ALA A 149 14.65 1.06 14.87
C ALA A 149 13.94 -0.20 14.38
N TYR A 150 13.96 -1.23 15.21
CA TYR A 150 13.17 -2.45 15.00
C TYR A 150 12.24 -2.69 16.18
N VAL A 151 10.95 -2.89 15.87
CA VAL A 151 9.93 -3.24 16.85
C VAL A 151 9.32 -4.59 16.45
N GLY A 152 9.68 -5.65 17.15
CA GLY A 152 9.23 -6.99 16.84
C GLY A 152 8.57 -7.68 18.03
N ASP A 153 7.44 -8.38 17.78
CA ASP A 153 6.70 -9.16 18.78
C ASP A 153 6.39 -8.34 20.06
N ALA A 154 6.03 -7.06 19.90
CA ALA A 154 5.93 -6.08 20.98
C ALA A 154 4.60 -5.31 20.95
N GLU A 155 4.27 -4.70 22.07
CA GLU A 155 3.15 -3.77 22.20
C GLU A 155 3.64 -2.43 22.75
N LEU A 156 3.45 -1.35 21.96
CA LEU A 156 3.71 0.03 22.38
C LEU A 156 2.39 0.69 22.75
N GLY A 157 2.38 1.37 23.89
CA GLY A 157 1.23 2.16 24.35
C GLY A 157 0.96 3.36 23.46
N THR A 158 0.08 4.26 23.92
CA THR A 158 -0.25 5.50 23.21
C THR A 158 0.83 6.56 23.43
N GLU A 159 1.04 7.44 22.42
CA GLU A 159 1.96 8.58 22.49
C GLU A 159 3.42 8.22 22.83
N VAL A 160 3.83 6.96 22.57
CA VAL A 160 5.22 6.53 22.78
C VAL A 160 6.12 7.13 21.70
N ASN A 161 7.29 7.61 22.09
CA ASN A 161 8.35 7.98 21.17
C ASN A 161 9.51 6.97 21.29
N PHE A 162 9.60 6.07 20.28
CA PHE A 162 10.58 4.99 20.28
C PHE A 162 11.91 5.46 19.68
N SER A 163 12.97 5.41 20.45
CA SER A 163 14.27 6.00 20.07
C SER A 163 14.95 5.25 18.93
N ALA A 164 15.81 5.97 18.20
CA ALA A 164 16.71 5.38 17.23
C ALA A 164 17.68 4.38 17.87
N GLY A 165 17.98 3.28 17.15
CA GLY A 165 18.89 2.24 17.63
C GLY A 165 18.30 1.31 18.70
N ALA A 166 17.03 1.45 19.03
CA ALA A 166 16.32 0.51 19.90
C ALA A 166 15.85 -0.71 19.10
N ILE A 167 16.00 -1.88 19.73
CA ILE A 167 15.64 -3.18 19.16
C ILE A 167 14.88 -3.99 20.21
#